data_00cdbb5c789928e555b43c95c174aa6b
#
_entry.id   00cdbb5c789928e555b43c95c174aa6b
#
_cell.length_a   1.000
_cell.length_b   1.000
_cell.length_c   1.000
_cell.angle_alpha   90.00
_cell.angle_beta   90.00
_cell.angle_gamma   90.00
#
_symmetry.space_group_name_H-M   'P 1'
#
loop_
_entity.id
_entity.type
_entity.pdbx_description
1 polymer ?
#
loop_
_entity_poly.entity_id
_entity_poly.type
_entity_poly.pdbx_seq_one_letter_code
_entity_poly.pdbx_strand_id
1 'polypeptide(L)'
;AWATQDAGVTAIKALSEANGDTVKFVLDDQNEIVSVYVTTTDLYKVTAVSGSKVSISGIGTIDTAENGTSVYDGVAKDDVVAVTMLYQDKTADATFVIEKAEAVSGTVTAYNAKTITLEGTVYDVYNEANYKSGLTDDAVIKLSSDDLDKEFTLYLVNGHVRAVQKGSEDMNQYAIVVDKDDNG
;
A
#
# COMPACT_ATOMS: atom_id res chain seq x y z
N ALA A 1 2.34 10.23 -25.55
CA ALA A 1 2.02 11.65 -25.75
C ALA A 1 0.52 11.82 -25.95
N TRP A 2 -0.06 12.86 -25.37
CA TRP A 2 -1.47 13.19 -25.56
C TRP A 2 -1.68 13.84 -26.92
N ALA A 3 -2.82 13.54 -27.55
CA ALA A 3 -3.11 14.04 -28.91
C ALA A 3 -3.39 15.56 -28.95
N THR A 4 -3.84 16.12 -27.83
CA THR A 4 -4.14 17.58 -27.70
C THR A 4 -3.80 18.05 -26.28
N GLN A 5 -3.62 19.36 -26.09
CA GLN A 5 -3.41 19.98 -24.79
C GLN A 5 -4.59 19.71 -23.83
N ASP A 6 -5.84 19.83 -24.33
CA ASP A 6 -7.04 19.58 -23.53
C ASP A 6 -7.15 18.13 -23.06
N ALA A 7 -6.75 17.17 -23.91
CA ALA A 7 -6.69 15.76 -23.54
C ALA A 7 -5.65 15.52 -22.44
N GLY A 8 -4.50 16.20 -22.52
CA GLY A 8 -3.47 16.15 -21.48
C GLY A 8 -3.94 16.72 -20.15
N VAL A 9 -4.57 17.89 -20.14
CA VAL A 9 -5.13 18.52 -18.94
C VAL A 9 -6.21 17.63 -18.31
N THR A 10 -7.08 17.04 -19.11
CA THR A 10 -8.12 16.11 -18.62
C THR A 10 -7.51 14.88 -18.00
N ALA A 11 -6.50 14.30 -18.64
CA ALA A 11 -5.80 13.12 -18.10
C ALA A 11 -5.11 13.44 -16.77
N ILE A 12 -4.39 14.57 -16.66
CA ILE A 12 -3.73 14.99 -15.42
C ILE A 12 -4.74 15.22 -14.29
N LYS A 13 -5.89 15.82 -14.58
CA LYS A 13 -6.95 16.04 -13.59
C LYS A 13 -7.58 14.74 -13.07
N ALA A 14 -7.49 13.65 -13.83
CA ALA A 14 -7.99 12.35 -13.42
C ALA A 14 -7.01 11.60 -12.50
N LEU A 15 -5.76 12.06 -12.40
CA LEU A 15 -4.75 11.48 -11.52
C LEU A 15 -4.96 11.93 -10.07
N SER A 16 -4.64 11.06 -9.14
CA SER A 16 -4.78 11.34 -7.71
C SER A 16 -3.73 10.57 -6.91
N GLU A 17 -3.05 11.25 -6.00
CA GLU A 17 -2.14 10.61 -5.06
C GLU A 17 -2.85 9.51 -4.26
N ALA A 18 -4.13 9.73 -3.92
CA ALA A 18 -4.96 8.71 -3.29
C ALA A 18 -5.18 7.45 -4.16
N ASN A 19 -4.88 7.49 -5.45
CA ASN A 19 -4.88 6.34 -6.35
C ASN A 19 -3.47 5.75 -6.57
N GLY A 20 -2.47 6.21 -5.82
CA GLY A 20 -1.08 5.79 -5.97
C GLY A 20 -0.36 6.47 -7.14
N ASP A 21 -0.96 7.50 -7.75
CA ASP A 21 -0.37 8.21 -8.88
C ASP A 21 0.62 9.28 -8.41
N THR A 22 1.77 9.31 -9.06
CA THR A 22 2.75 10.40 -8.91
C THR A 22 3.01 11.03 -10.28
N VAL A 23 2.94 12.35 -10.35
CA VAL A 23 3.13 13.10 -11.59
C VAL A 23 4.39 13.95 -11.49
N LYS A 24 5.33 13.75 -12.42
CA LYS A 24 6.54 14.57 -12.57
C LYS A 24 6.46 15.35 -13.87
N PHE A 25 6.57 16.68 -13.76
CA PHE A 25 6.69 17.58 -14.89
C PHE A 25 8.16 17.88 -15.18
N VAL A 26 8.53 17.88 -16.45
CA VAL A 26 9.80 18.41 -16.94
C VAL A 26 9.49 19.70 -17.64
N LEU A 27 10.15 20.78 -17.25
CA LEU A 27 10.00 22.12 -17.81
C LEU A 27 11.23 22.45 -18.65
N ASP A 28 11.05 23.28 -19.67
CA ASP A 28 12.13 23.93 -20.38
C ASP A 28 12.61 25.22 -19.65
N ASP A 29 13.51 25.96 -20.30
CA ASP A 29 14.06 27.21 -19.82
C ASP A 29 13.06 28.39 -19.83
N GLN A 30 11.93 28.24 -20.50
CA GLN A 30 10.78 29.18 -20.48
C GLN A 30 9.73 28.80 -19.42
N ASN A 31 9.94 27.75 -18.60
CA ASN A 31 8.99 27.16 -17.68
C ASN A 31 7.73 26.54 -18.37
N GLU A 32 7.87 26.11 -19.61
CA GLU A 32 6.82 25.38 -20.31
C GLU A 32 6.98 23.87 -20.07
N ILE A 33 5.86 23.14 -19.96
CA ILE A 33 5.88 21.69 -19.74
C ILE A 33 6.24 20.98 -21.04
N VAL A 34 7.42 20.39 -21.10
CA VAL A 34 7.89 19.62 -22.26
C VAL A 34 7.67 18.11 -22.11
N SER A 35 7.56 17.62 -20.88
CA SER A 35 7.24 16.21 -20.62
C SER A 35 6.49 16.04 -19.32
N VAL A 36 5.64 15.01 -19.27
CA VAL A 36 4.92 14.58 -18.08
C VAL A 36 5.17 13.09 -17.89
N TYR A 37 5.68 12.73 -16.73
CA TYR A 37 5.87 11.34 -16.32
C TYR A 37 4.84 11.01 -15.25
N VAL A 38 4.10 9.94 -15.47
CA VAL A 38 3.14 9.41 -14.52
C VAL A 38 3.61 8.04 -14.09
N THR A 39 3.71 7.83 -12.80
CA THR A 39 3.98 6.53 -12.20
C THR A 39 2.84 6.17 -11.26
N THR A 40 2.48 4.90 -11.22
CA THR A 40 1.46 4.39 -10.30
C THR A 40 2.10 3.39 -9.35
N THR A 41 1.87 3.59 -8.05
CA THR A 41 2.30 2.69 -6.99
C THR A 41 1.07 2.05 -6.37
N ASP A 42 1.12 0.74 -6.16
CA ASP A 42 0.06 0.02 -5.44
C ASP A 42 0.64 -1.07 -4.54
N LEU A 43 -0.18 -1.57 -3.62
CA LEU A 43 0.21 -2.60 -2.67
C LEU A 43 -0.02 -4.00 -3.24
N TYR A 44 0.91 -4.88 -2.93
CA TYR A 44 0.87 -6.28 -3.33
C TYR A 44 1.45 -7.18 -2.23
N LYS A 45 1.16 -8.49 -2.32
CA LYS A 45 1.73 -9.51 -1.44
C LYS A 45 2.81 -10.30 -2.17
N VAL A 46 3.95 -10.50 -1.51
CA VAL A 46 4.98 -11.42 -1.97
C VAL A 46 4.54 -12.85 -1.71
N THR A 47 4.46 -13.67 -2.75
CA THR A 47 4.01 -15.06 -2.64
C THR A 47 5.16 -16.06 -2.56
N ALA A 48 6.32 -15.73 -3.14
CA ALA A 48 7.54 -16.53 -3.05
C ALA A 48 8.78 -15.67 -3.34
N VAL A 49 9.92 -16.09 -2.78
CA VAL A 49 11.26 -15.56 -3.10
C VAL A 49 12.20 -16.72 -3.35
N SER A 50 12.95 -16.68 -4.46
CA SER A 50 13.91 -17.72 -4.82
C SER A 50 15.08 -17.11 -5.61
N GLY A 51 16.22 -16.97 -4.96
CA GLY A 51 17.39 -16.30 -5.56
C GLY A 51 17.06 -14.85 -5.94
N SER A 52 17.28 -14.49 -7.20
CA SER A 52 16.91 -13.17 -7.74
C SER A 52 15.43 -13.03 -8.10
N LYS A 53 14.61 -14.08 -7.90
CA LYS A 53 13.22 -14.08 -8.34
C LYS A 53 12.28 -13.80 -7.18
N VAL A 54 11.42 -12.79 -7.36
CA VAL A 54 10.36 -12.42 -6.44
C VAL A 54 9.01 -12.60 -7.13
N SER A 55 8.16 -13.47 -6.59
CA SER A 55 6.80 -13.67 -7.09
C SER A 55 5.83 -12.81 -6.30
N ILE A 56 5.06 -12.00 -7.02
CA ILE A 56 4.13 -11.02 -6.46
C ILE A 56 2.72 -11.33 -6.95
N SER A 57 1.78 -11.37 -6.02
CA SER A 57 0.37 -11.64 -6.31
C SER A 57 -0.19 -10.61 -7.28
N GLY A 58 -0.79 -11.06 -8.37
CA GLY A 58 -1.39 -10.18 -9.38
C GLY A 58 -0.42 -9.55 -10.38
N ILE A 59 0.91 -9.70 -10.19
CA ILE A 59 1.94 -9.25 -11.14
C ILE A 59 2.63 -10.44 -11.80
N GLY A 60 2.99 -11.45 -11.02
CA GLY A 60 3.76 -12.61 -11.47
C GLY A 60 5.14 -12.67 -10.87
N THR A 61 6.06 -13.39 -11.51
CA THR A 61 7.44 -13.52 -11.06
C THR A 61 8.32 -12.50 -11.77
N ILE A 62 9.02 -11.71 -11.01
CA ILE A 62 9.96 -10.66 -11.45
C ILE A 62 11.37 -11.16 -11.17
N ASP A 63 12.29 -11.04 -12.13
CA ASP A 63 13.71 -11.26 -11.89
C ASP A 63 14.39 -9.94 -11.51
N THR A 64 14.82 -9.83 -10.27
CA THR A 64 15.44 -8.62 -9.73
C THR A 64 16.90 -8.43 -10.22
N ALA A 65 17.45 -9.42 -10.92
CA ALA A 65 18.74 -9.26 -11.60
C ALA A 65 18.60 -8.57 -12.96
N GLU A 66 17.39 -8.41 -13.48
CA GLU A 66 17.15 -7.70 -14.73
C GLU A 66 17.31 -6.18 -14.55
N ASN A 67 17.81 -5.55 -15.60
CA ASN A 67 18.10 -4.11 -15.57
C ASN A 67 16.88 -3.25 -15.26
N GLY A 68 17.04 -2.31 -14.33
CA GLY A 68 16.03 -1.32 -13.97
C GLY A 68 15.02 -1.79 -12.91
N THR A 69 15.04 -3.06 -12.52
CA THR A 69 14.25 -3.54 -11.39
C THR A 69 15.05 -3.41 -10.10
N SER A 70 14.42 -2.90 -9.06
CA SER A 70 14.99 -2.83 -7.72
C SER A 70 14.05 -3.44 -6.69
N VAL A 71 14.64 -4.06 -5.67
CA VAL A 71 13.92 -4.61 -4.53
C VAL A 71 14.67 -4.26 -3.24
N TYR A 72 13.95 -4.01 -2.17
CA TYR A 72 14.56 -3.75 -0.86
C TYR A 72 15.23 -5.01 -0.29
N ASP A 73 16.23 -4.79 0.56
CA ASP A 73 16.97 -5.88 1.19
C ASP A 73 16.11 -6.67 2.17
N GLY A 74 16.19 -8.00 2.09
CA GLY A 74 15.49 -8.90 3.01
C GLY A 74 14.02 -9.16 2.65
N VAL A 75 13.63 -8.94 1.39
CA VAL A 75 12.29 -9.29 0.91
C VAL A 75 11.99 -10.77 1.20
N ALA A 76 10.83 -11.06 1.76
CA ALA A 76 10.41 -12.39 2.16
C ALA A 76 8.98 -12.71 1.67
N LYS A 77 8.68 -14.01 1.66
CA LYS A 77 7.30 -14.45 1.44
C LYS A 77 6.39 -13.86 2.52
N ASP A 78 5.18 -13.52 2.10
CA ASP A 78 4.10 -12.89 2.88
C ASP A 78 4.31 -11.40 3.21
N ASP A 79 5.44 -10.80 2.80
CA ASP A 79 5.60 -9.34 2.91
C ASP A 79 4.54 -8.60 2.08
N VAL A 80 4.03 -7.52 2.65
CA VAL A 80 3.28 -6.51 1.90
C VAL A 80 4.25 -5.50 1.34
N VAL A 81 4.18 -5.28 0.03
CA VAL A 81 5.10 -4.43 -0.72
C VAL A 81 4.36 -3.36 -1.50
N ALA A 82 4.97 -2.19 -1.58
CA ALA A 82 4.58 -1.15 -2.52
C ALA A 82 5.36 -1.38 -3.82
N VAL A 83 4.65 -1.55 -4.94
CA VAL A 83 5.25 -1.77 -6.24
C VAL A 83 4.93 -0.61 -7.16
N THR A 84 5.98 0.06 -7.62
CA THR A 84 5.91 1.08 -8.67
C THR A 84 6.32 0.47 -9.99
N MET A 85 5.44 0.54 -10.99
CA MET A 85 5.71 0.07 -12.34
C MET A 85 6.21 1.23 -13.19
N LEU A 86 7.38 1.06 -13.79
CA LEU A 86 8.00 2.03 -14.67
C LEU A 86 8.02 1.47 -16.10
N TYR A 87 7.42 2.20 -17.03
CA TYR A 87 7.45 1.87 -18.44
C TYR A 87 8.42 2.81 -19.15
N GLN A 88 9.49 2.27 -19.73
CA GLN A 88 10.46 3.06 -20.47
C GLN A 88 10.07 3.25 -21.93
N ASP A 89 9.33 2.30 -22.50
CA ASP A 89 8.84 2.32 -23.88
C ASP A 89 7.53 1.52 -23.94
N LYS A 90 6.75 1.72 -25.02
CA LYS A 90 5.49 0.99 -25.26
C LYS A 90 5.69 -0.50 -25.51
N THR A 91 6.89 -0.91 -25.86
CA THR A 91 7.28 -2.29 -26.22
C THR A 91 8.32 -2.90 -25.29
N ALA A 92 8.87 -2.12 -24.35
CA ALA A 92 9.84 -2.61 -23.39
C ALA A 92 9.16 -3.32 -22.22
N ASP A 93 9.85 -4.29 -21.67
CA ASP A 93 9.44 -4.91 -20.43
C ASP A 93 9.35 -3.87 -19.32
N ALA A 94 8.31 -3.98 -18.51
CA ALA A 94 8.14 -3.09 -17.37
C ALA A 94 9.28 -3.32 -16.37
N THR A 95 9.87 -2.24 -15.87
CA THR A 95 10.76 -2.29 -14.73
C THR A 95 10.01 -1.96 -13.45
N PHE A 96 10.48 -2.50 -12.33
CA PHE A 96 9.75 -2.43 -11.07
C PHE A 96 10.64 -1.85 -9.98
N VAL A 97 10.06 -0.97 -9.19
CA VAL A 97 10.61 -0.59 -7.89
C VAL A 97 9.73 -1.25 -6.83
N ILE A 98 10.32 -2.16 -6.06
CA ILE A 98 9.64 -2.95 -5.04
C ILE A 98 10.20 -2.52 -3.69
N GLU A 99 9.38 -1.85 -2.89
CA GLU A 99 9.72 -1.36 -1.56
C GLU A 99 8.85 -2.05 -0.52
N LYS A 100 9.35 -2.15 0.70
CA LYS A 100 8.51 -2.60 1.80
C LYS A 100 7.38 -1.59 1.99
N ALA A 101 6.14 -2.07 2.10
CA ALA A 101 5.01 -1.17 2.29
C ALA A 101 5.17 -0.36 3.59
N GLU A 102 4.90 0.94 3.52
CA GLU A 102 4.79 1.76 4.72
C GLU A 102 3.60 1.26 5.53
N ALA A 103 3.83 0.96 6.81
CA ALA A 103 2.82 0.44 7.70
C ALA A 103 2.84 1.17 9.03
N VAL A 104 1.66 1.48 9.56
CA VAL A 104 1.47 2.04 10.89
C VAL A 104 0.47 1.18 11.66
N SER A 105 0.79 0.86 12.90
CA SER A 105 -0.05 0.04 13.76
C SER A 105 -0.49 0.84 14.98
N GLY A 106 -1.69 0.56 15.46
CA GLY A 106 -2.25 1.20 16.64
C GLY A 106 -3.73 0.90 16.82
N THR A 107 -4.29 1.43 17.89
CA THR A 107 -5.71 1.26 18.23
C THR A 107 -6.57 2.23 17.42
N VAL A 108 -7.60 1.73 16.76
CA VAL A 108 -8.57 2.55 16.04
C VAL A 108 -9.45 3.28 17.03
N THR A 109 -9.36 4.61 17.07
CA THR A 109 -10.16 5.46 17.97
C THR A 109 -11.31 6.17 17.25
N ALA A 110 -11.22 6.34 15.94
CA ALA A 110 -12.30 6.84 15.09
C ALA A 110 -12.10 6.43 13.64
N TYR A 111 -13.18 6.37 12.88
CA TYR A 111 -13.13 6.14 11.44
C TYR A 111 -14.32 6.77 10.74
N ASN A 112 -14.16 7.06 9.47
CA ASN A 112 -15.22 7.42 8.52
C ASN A 112 -14.80 7.05 7.10
N ALA A 113 -15.62 7.38 6.09
CA ALA A 113 -15.33 7.04 4.69
C ALA A 113 -14.06 7.68 4.11
N LYS A 114 -13.45 8.65 4.80
CA LYS A 114 -12.29 9.40 4.31
C LYS A 114 -11.08 9.32 5.23
N THR A 115 -11.27 8.98 6.50
CA THR A 115 -10.19 8.98 7.49
C THR A 115 -10.31 7.80 8.45
N ILE A 116 -9.15 7.35 8.92
CA ILE A 116 -9.01 6.44 10.07
C ILE A 116 -8.11 7.15 11.09
N THR A 117 -8.50 7.10 12.36
CA THR A 117 -7.69 7.66 13.45
C THR A 117 -7.11 6.52 14.29
N LEU A 118 -5.79 6.44 14.34
CA LEU A 118 -5.08 5.56 15.25
C LEU A 118 -4.47 6.41 16.38
N GLU A 119 -4.87 6.15 17.62
CA GLU A 119 -4.28 6.79 18.82
C GLU A 119 -4.19 8.32 18.72
N GLY A 120 -5.19 8.94 18.09
CA GLY A 120 -5.29 10.40 17.89
C GLY A 120 -4.62 10.93 16.62
N THR A 121 -3.88 10.11 15.87
CA THR A 121 -3.33 10.49 14.56
C THR A 121 -4.32 10.14 13.46
N VAL A 122 -4.64 11.12 12.61
CA VAL A 122 -5.60 10.98 11.52
C VAL A 122 -4.87 10.61 10.23
N TYR A 123 -5.33 9.56 9.56
CA TYR A 123 -4.83 9.11 8.27
C TYR A 123 -5.93 9.22 7.23
N ASP A 124 -5.63 9.87 6.11
CA ASP A 124 -6.53 9.92 4.96
C ASP A 124 -6.62 8.55 4.29
N VAL A 125 -7.79 8.23 3.76
CA VAL A 125 -8.10 6.91 3.23
C VAL A 125 -8.40 7.01 1.74
N TYR A 126 -7.96 6.03 0.97
CA TYR A 126 -8.51 5.77 -0.34
C TYR A 126 -10.04 5.71 -0.27
N ASN A 127 -10.70 6.03 -1.38
CA ASN A 127 -12.15 5.80 -1.48
C ASN A 127 -12.47 4.37 -0.99
N GLU A 128 -13.43 4.26 -0.08
CA GLU A 128 -13.82 3.03 0.60
C GLU A 128 -14.04 1.83 -0.36
N ALA A 129 -14.56 2.10 -1.55
CA ALA A 129 -14.72 1.09 -2.60
C ALA A 129 -13.39 0.53 -3.16
N ASN A 130 -12.26 1.14 -2.83
CA ASN A 130 -10.94 0.82 -3.37
C ASN A 130 -9.99 0.21 -2.34
N TYR A 131 -10.45 -0.16 -1.14
CA TYR A 131 -9.60 -0.88 -0.20
C TYR A 131 -9.08 -2.16 -0.83
N LYS A 132 -7.77 -2.37 -0.75
CA LYS A 132 -7.12 -3.55 -1.29
C LYS A 132 -7.39 -4.74 -0.37
N SER A 133 -8.22 -5.66 -0.83
CA SER A 133 -8.47 -6.92 -0.13
C SER A 133 -7.47 -7.99 -0.58
N GLY A 134 -7.26 -9.01 0.25
CA GLY A 134 -6.44 -10.18 -0.10
C GLY A 134 -4.93 -9.95 -0.06
N LEU A 135 -4.46 -8.84 0.53
CA LEU A 135 -3.03 -8.65 0.81
C LEU A 135 -2.55 -9.53 1.95
N THR A 136 -3.40 -9.74 2.95
CA THR A 136 -3.18 -10.61 4.10
C THR A 136 -4.46 -11.37 4.40
N ASP A 137 -4.36 -12.45 5.18
CA ASP A 137 -5.52 -13.28 5.55
C ASP A 137 -6.52 -12.49 6.43
N ASP A 138 -6.02 -11.50 7.19
CA ASP A 138 -6.80 -10.64 8.08
C ASP A 138 -7.12 -9.25 7.47
N ALA A 139 -7.01 -9.12 6.15
CA ALA A 139 -7.32 -7.85 5.47
C ALA A 139 -8.79 -7.48 5.64
N VAL A 140 -9.04 -6.22 6.00
CA VAL A 140 -10.38 -5.67 6.20
C VAL A 140 -10.72 -4.74 5.05
N ILE A 141 -11.90 -4.95 4.45
CA ILE A 141 -12.39 -4.11 3.35
C ILE A 141 -13.02 -2.83 3.90
N LYS A 142 -13.65 -2.91 5.08
CA LYS A 142 -14.38 -1.80 5.70
C LYS A 142 -14.38 -1.96 7.22
N LEU A 143 -14.04 -0.88 7.92
CA LEU A 143 -14.18 -0.80 9.38
C LEU A 143 -15.63 -0.66 9.78
N SER A 144 -15.97 -1.23 10.93
CA SER A 144 -17.27 -1.18 11.59
C SER A 144 -17.15 -0.63 13.02
N SER A 145 -18.27 -0.38 13.67
CA SER A 145 -18.28 0.01 15.09
C SER A 145 -17.62 -1.01 16.00
N ASP A 146 -17.62 -2.28 15.59
CA ASP A 146 -17.02 -3.38 16.36
C ASP A 146 -15.49 -3.38 16.29
N ASP A 147 -14.92 -2.56 15.42
CA ASP A 147 -13.47 -2.42 15.22
C ASP A 147 -12.87 -1.25 16.02
N LEU A 148 -13.72 -0.43 16.66
CA LEU A 148 -13.24 0.60 17.58
C LEU A 148 -12.57 -0.06 18.80
N ASP A 149 -11.56 0.63 19.32
CA ASP A 149 -10.75 0.22 20.46
C ASP A 149 -9.96 -1.10 20.24
N LYS A 150 -9.83 -1.53 18.97
CA LYS A 150 -9.00 -2.69 18.59
C LYS A 150 -7.77 -2.27 17.82
N GLU A 151 -6.74 -3.11 17.86
CA GLU A 151 -5.49 -2.89 17.12
C GLU A 151 -5.65 -3.24 15.64
N PHE A 152 -5.09 -2.37 14.81
CA PHE A 152 -5.01 -2.53 13.36
C PHE A 152 -3.67 -2.08 12.83
N THR A 153 -3.30 -2.61 11.68
CA THR A 153 -2.19 -2.11 10.85
C THR A 153 -2.77 -1.49 9.60
N LEU A 154 -2.42 -0.24 9.36
CA LEU A 154 -2.73 0.49 8.13
C LEU A 154 -1.53 0.43 7.21
N TYR A 155 -1.73 0.05 5.96
CA TYR A 155 -0.71 0.10 4.90
C TYR A 155 -0.99 1.31 4.02
N LEU A 156 0.05 2.12 3.81
CA LEU A 156 -0.07 3.40 3.12
C LEU A 156 0.60 3.37 1.75
N VAL A 157 0.03 4.14 0.83
CA VAL A 157 0.62 4.51 -0.45
C VAL A 157 0.47 6.03 -0.61
N ASN A 158 1.57 6.73 -0.83
CA ASN A 158 1.59 8.20 -0.91
C ASN A 158 0.92 8.88 0.32
N GLY A 159 1.11 8.31 1.51
CA GLY A 159 0.52 8.82 2.75
C GLY A 159 -0.98 8.54 2.95
N HIS A 160 -1.64 7.84 2.03
CA HIS A 160 -3.04 7.44 2.14
C HIS A 160 -3.17 5.96 2.49
N VAL A 161 -4.11 5.64 3.36
CA VAL A 161 -4.42 4.26 3.72
C VAL A 161 -4.97 3.53 2.50
N ARG A 162 -4.28 2.49 2.06
CA ARG A 162 -4.63 1.67 0.91
C ARG A 162 -5.13 0.27 1.31
N ALA A 163 -4.70 -0.22 2.48
CA ALA A 163 -5.17 -1.48 3.03
C ALA A 163 -5.19 -1.41 4.55
N VAL A 164 -6.04 -2.21 5.16
CA VAL A 164 -6.21 -2.33 6.60
C VAL A 164 -6.17 -3.80 6.98
N GLN A 165 -5.38 -4.13 7.98
CA GLN A 165 -5.27 -5.48 8.52
C GLN A 165 -5.61 -5.45 10.01
N LYS A 166 -6.39 -6.45 10.48
CA LYS A 166 -6.59 -6.63 11.92
C LYS A 166 -5.25 -6.94 12.58
N GLY A 167 -4.99 -6.29 13.70
CA GLY A 167 -3.92 -6.67 14.60
C GLY A 167 -4.12 -8.10 15.09
N SER A 168 -3.06 -8.79 15.43
CA SER A 168 -3.17 -10.03 16.18
C SER A 168 -3.85 -9.71 17.51
N GLU A 169 -4.94 -10.41 17.82
CA GLU A 169 -5.48 -10.34 19.16
C GLU A 169 -4.37 -10.73 20.12
N ASP A 170 -4.05 -9.81 21.04
CA ASP A 170 -2.98 -10.05 22.00
C ASP A 170 -3.42 -11.22 22.87
N MET A 171 -2.80 -12.38 22.69
CA MET A 171 -3.06 -13.60 23.47
C MET A 171 -2.68 -13.41 24.96
N ASN A 172 -2.22 -12.23 25.33
CA ASN A 172 -1.79 -11.90 26.69
C ASN A 172 -2.93 -11.51 27.65
N GLN A 173 -4.19 -11.53 27.21
CA GLN A 173 -5.34 -11.26 28.08
C GLN A 173 -5.98 -12.52 28.72
N TYR A 174 -5.33 -13.65 28.65
CA TYR A 174 -5.76 -14.80 29.46
C TYR A 174 -5.24 -14.64 30.88
N ALA A 175 -6.11 -14.14 31.76
CA ALA A 175 -5.88 -14.27 33.19
C ALA A 175 -5.91 -15.77 33.53
N ILE A 176 -4.77 -16.30 33.98
CA ILE A 176 -4.74 -17.62 34.62
C ILE A 176 -5.51 -17.46 35.92
N VAL A 177 -6.72 -17.96 35.96
CA VAL A 177 -7.43 -18.14 37.25
C VAL A 177 -6.70 -19.25 37.99
N VAL A 178 -5.82 -18.85 38.87
CA VAL A 178 -5.24 -19.79 39.84
C VAL A 178 -6.36 -20.11 40.84
N ASP A 179 -6.84 -21.35 40.78
CA ASP A 179 -7.82 -21.87 41.72
C ASP A 179 -7.29 -21.68 43.14
N LYS A 180 -8.06 -20.99 43.94
CA LYS A 180 -7.73 -20.77 45.34
C LYS A 180 -8.21 -21.99 46.10
N ASP A 181 -7.30 -22.86 46.50
CA ASP A 181 -7.56 -23.95 47.44
C ASP A 181 -8.19 -23.38 48.72
N ASP A 182 -9.46 -23.59 48.90
CA ASP A 182 -10.13 -23.40 50.17
C ASP A 182 -9.86 -24.62 51.08
N ASN A 183 -8.71 -24.59 51.70
CA ASN A 183 -8.49 -25.40 52.90
C ASN A 183 -8.76 -24.52 54.13
N GLY A 184 -9.99 -24.60 54.62
CA GLY A 184 -10.41 -24.13 55.91
C GLY A 184 -10.77 -25.27 56.83
#